data_5195692bfe7b9c0d5800f43a74511490
#
_entry.id   5195692bfe7b9c0d5800f43a74511490
#
_cell.length_a   1.000
_cell.length_b   1.000
_cell.length_c   1.000
_cell.angle_alpha   90.00
_cell.angle_beta   90.00
_cell.angle_gamma   90.00
#
_symmetry.space_group_name_H-M   'P 1'
#
loop_
_entity.id
_entity.type
_entity.pdbx_description
1 polymer ?
#
loop_
_entity_poly.entity_id
_entity_poly.type
_entity_poly.pdbx_seq_one_letter_code
_entity_poly.pdbx_strand_id
1 'polypeptide(L)'
;MALLAAGALAGCAATGKAPGAGPTTSVAPRATKSARPAAAAIPKPTPTPTLKPAPPPRPAALLVAPPSAAALPQTPTLPNTTDTAFKNLIHDFWLAVTTGNPDYAKPAFFPEKAYQQVKAISDPAYDWQTRLWDEFALDVKAVRPLVGRDARLLKVVVPGQYAIWVPPGACYNKIGYWHVPGARVVYERGGVTRSFGITSLISWRGDWYLVHLGAYSRNAPVGIVDDPQPGPGVPGPPGGC
;
A
#
# COMPACT_ATOMS: atom_id res chain seq x y z
N MET A 1 54.77 -8.04 0.42
CA MET A 1 55.06 -7.85 1.86
C MET A 1 53.74 -8.01 2.61
N ALA A 2 53.76 -9.03 3.45
CA ALA A 2 52.62 -9.48 4.28
C ALA A 2 52.47 -8.59 5.51
N LEU A 3 51.27 -8.48 6.06
CA LEU A 3 51.05 -8.68 7.50
C LEU A 3 49.60 -9.01 7.78
N LEU A 4 49.39 -10.21 8.28
CA LEU A 4 48.20 -10.70 8.99
C LEU A 4 48.14 -10.06 10.38
N ALA A 5 46.90 -9.82 10.88
CA ALA A 5 46.65 -9.82 12.31
C ALA A 5 45.26 -10.41 12.59
N ALA A 6 45.27 -11.63 13.14
CA ALA A 6 44.17 -12.30 13.76
C ALA A 6 44.04 -11.86 15.22
N GLY A 7 42.80 -11.69 15.72
CA GLY A 7 42.48 -11.45 17.12
C GLY A 7 41.24 -12.18 17.53
N ALA A 8 41.40 -13.32 18.19
CA ALA A 8 40.35 -14.08 18.90
C ALA A 8 40.43 -13.79 20.41
N LEU A 9 39.28 -13.70 21.10
CA LEU A 9 39.06 -13.91 22.54
C LEU A 9 37.58 -14.13 22.73
N ALA A 10 37.07 -15.35 23.06
CA ALA A 10 36.85 -15.96 24.39
C ALA A 10 35.91 -15.08 25.26
N GLY A 11 34.67 -15.42 25.53
CA GLY A 11 34.13 -16.55 26.27
C GLY A 11 33.81 -16.10 27.68
N CYS A 12 32.52 -16.11 28.10
CA CYS A 12 32.13 -16.33 29.49
C CYS A 12 30.63 -16.78 29.54
N ALA A 13 30.46 -18.05 29.90
CA ALA A 13 29.20 -18.62 30.33
C ALA A 13 29.00 -18.33 31.84
N ALA A 14 27.80 -17.93 32.24
CA ALA A 14 27.41 -17.89 33.65
C ALA A 14 26.13 -18.70 33.84
N THR A 15 26.29 -19.83 34.51
CA THR A 15 25.25 -20.68 35.07
C THR A 15 24.72 -20.12 36.37
N GLY A 16 23.44 -19.79 36.43
CA GLY A 16 22.73 -19.38 37.64
C GLY A 16 21.70 -20.42 38.08
N LYS A 17 21.94 -20.99 39.25
CA LYS A 17 21.21 -22.06 39.94
C LYS A 17 19.95 -21.49 40.63
N ALA A 18 18.81 -22.20 40.49
CA ALA A 18 17.57 -21.91 41.22
C ALA A 18 17.60 -22.42 42.65
N PRO A 19 16.97 -21.77 43.65
CA PRO A 19 16.65 -22.35 44.92
C PRO A 19 15.17 -22.68 45.11
N GLY A 20 14.94 -23.80 45.56
CA GLY A 20 14.15 -24.49 46.55
C GLY A 20 12.72 -24.04 46.86
N ALA A 21 11.81 -25.01 46.68
CA ALA A 21 10.45 -25.01 47.19
C ALA A 21 10.41 -25.31 48.67
N GLY A 22 9.68 -24.50 49.43
CA GLY A 22 9.27 -24.80 50.82
C GLY A 22 7.78 -25.13 50.86
N PRO A 23 7.35 -26.04 51.75
CA PRO A 23 5.96 -26.50 51.83
C PRO A 23 5.10 -25.55 52.68
N THR A 24 3.98 -25.11 52.17
CA THR A 24 2.95 -24.43 52.95
C THR A 24 1.75 -25.35 53.18
N THR A 25 1.51 -25.54 54.45
CA THR A 25 0.41 -26.26 55.09
C THR A 25 -0.97 -25.74 54.68
N SER A 26 -1.80 -26.66 54.22
CA SER A 26 -3.24 -26.49 53.95
C SER A 26 -4.03 -26.37 55.25
N VAL A 27 -4.75 -25.28 55.45
CA VAL A 27 -5.83 -25.15 56.45
C VAL A 27 -7.15 -25.01 55.68
N ALA A 28 -8.03 -25.98 55.82
CA ALA A 28 -9.37 -25.98 55.23
C ALA A 28 -10.32 -25.06 56.00
N PRO A 29 -11.10 -24.20 55.38
CA PRO A 29 -12.21 -23.51 56.03
C PRO A 29 -13.51 -24.32 55.91
N ARG A 30 -14.16 -24.41 57.02
CA ARG A 30 -15.46 -25.03 57.35
C ARG A 30 -16.58 -24.41 56.52
N ALA A 31 -17.36 -25.25 55.82
CA ALA A 31 -18.53 -24.86 55.02
C ALA A 31 -19.69 -24.37 55.95
N THR A 32 -20.06 -23.12 55.79
CA THR A 32 -21.35 -22.60 56.26
C THR A 32 -22.35 -22.64 55.09
N LYS A 33 -23.43 -23.40 55.23
CA LYS A 33 -24.55 -23.41 54.29
C LYS A 33 -25.30 -22.06 54.35
N SER A 34 -25.09 -21.23 53.38
CA SER A 34 -25.96 -20.07 53.15
C SER A 34 -27.01 -20.42 52.10
N ALA A 35 -28.26 -20.18 52.46
CA ALA A 35 -29.40 -20.41 51.59
C ALA A 35 -29.36 -19.45 50.37
N ARG A 36 -29.43 -20.01 49.18
CA ARG A 36 -29.47 -19.29 47.91
C ARG A 36 -30.86 -18.70 47.69
N PRO A 37 -31.00 -17.38 47.48
CA PRO A 37 -32.26 -16.81 46.98
C PRO A 37 -32.52 -17.29 45.56
N ALA A 38 -33.79 -17.59 45.24
CA ALA A 38 -34.23 -17.98 43.90
C ALA A 38 -33.86 -16.91 42.87
N ALA A 39 -33.10 -17.30 41.84
CA ALA A 39 -32.74 -16.42 40.76
C ALA A 39 -33.99 -16.09 39.92
N ALA A 40 -34.32 -14.80 39.83
CA ALA A 40 -35.33 -14.30 38.89
C ALA A 40 -34.84 -14.60 37.46
N ALA A 41 -35.71 -15.13 36.61
CA ALA A 41 -35.43 -15.47 35.24
C ALA A 41 -35.02 -14.20 34.46
N ILE A 42 -33.80 -14.18 33.96
CA ILE A 42 -33.28 -13.12 33.07
C ILE A 42 -34.03 -13.28 31.73
N PRO A 43 -34.72 -12.25 31.20
CA PRO A 43 -35.36 -12.32 29.90
C PRO A 43 -34.30 -12.57 28.83
N LYS A 44 -34.57 -13.55 27.96
CA LYS A 44 -33.71 -13.90 26.84
C LYS A 44 -33.56 -12.67 25.93
N PRO A 45 -32.33 -12.24 25.58
CA PRO A 45 -32.17 -11.10 24.71
C PRO A 45 -32.80 -11.36 23.34
N THR A 46 -33.68 -10.47 22.92
CA THR A 46 -34.25 -10.47 21.56
C THR A 46 -33.09 -10.28 20.58
N PRO A 47 -32.99 -11.11 19.53
CA PRO A 47 -31.93 -10.93 18.55
C PRO A 47 -32.07 -9.56 17.87
N THR A 48 -31.07 -8.72 18.05
CA THR A 48 -30.96 -7.44 17.32
C THR A 48 -30.86 -7.76 15.83
N PRO A 49 -31.69 -7.17 14.97
CA PRO A 49 -31.60 -7.42 13.53
C PRO A 49 -30.20 -7.01 13.06
N THR A 50 -29.44 -7.97 12.54
CA THR A 50 -28.14 -7.71 11.92
C THR A 50 -28.41 -6.92 10.65
N LEU A 51 -28.19 -5.60 10.70
CA LEU A 51 -28.24 -4.76 9.51
C LEU A 51 -27.18 -5.29 8.53
N LYS A 52 -27.66 -5.75 7.36
CA LYS A 52 -26.78 -6.10 6.25
C LYS A 52 -25.90 -4.88 5.95
N PRO A 53 -24.56 -5.02 5.89
CA PRO A 53 -23.69 -3.89 5.57
C PRO A 53 -24.19 -3.21 4.29
N ALA A 54 -24.35 -1.89 4.33
CA ALA A 54 -24.68 -1.13 3.14
C ALA A 54 -23.61 -1.40 2.07
N PRO A 55 -23.98 -1.58 0.80
CA PRO A 55 -23.00 -1.68 -0.27
C PRO A 55 -22.10 -0.44 -0.23
N PRO A 56 -20.81 -0.58 -0.52
CA PRO A 56 -19.90 0.58 -0.55
C PRO A 56 -20.48 1.65 -1.48
N PRO A 57 -20.35 2.95 -1.14
CA PRO A 57 -20.87 4.02 -1.98
C PRO A 57 -20.29 3.84 -3.40
N ARG A 58 -21.16 3.93 -4.39
CA ARG A 58 -20.76 3.87 -5.80
C ARG A 58 -19.77 5.01 -6.03
N PRO A 59 -18.57 4.77 -6.61
CA PRO A 59 -17.64 5.83 -6.90
C PRO A 59 -18.35 6.95 -7.66
N ALA A 60 -18.13 8.19 -7.25
CA ALA A 60 -18.56 9.34 -8.05
C ALA A 60 -18.00 9.15 -9.47
N ALA A 61 -18.80 9.46 -10.48
CA ALA A 61 -18.41 9.25 -11.87
C ALA A 61 -16.98 9.80 -12.10
N LEU A 62 -16.11 8.91 -12.54
CA LEU A 62 -14.69 9.18 -12.67
C LEU A 62 -14.46 10.26 -13.72
N LEU A 63 -13.90 11.37 -13.27
CA LEU A 63 -13.50 12.49 -14.15
C LEU A 63 -12.05 12.34 -14.61
N VAL A 64 -11.55 11.12 -14.70
CA VAL A 64 -10.28 10.85 -15.37
C VAL A 64 -10.48 11.09 -16.86
N ALA A 65 -9.42 11.52 -17.55
CA ALA A 65 -9.46 11.75 -18.98
C ALA A 65 -10.18 10.58 -19.67
N PRO A 66 -11.13 10.84 -20.56
CA PRO A 66 -11.95 9.78 -21.13
C PRO A 66 -11.03 8.72 -21.77
N PRO A 67 -11.42 7.43 -21.75
CA PRO A 67 -10.60 6.35 -22.35
C PRO A 67 -10.12 6.64 -23.77
N SER A 68 -10.85 7.47 -24.52
CA SER A 68 -10.45 7.99 -25.83
C SER A 68 -9.17 8.84 -25.78
N ALA A 69 -8.86 9.52 -24.69
CA ALA A 69 -7.64 10.31 -24.54
C ALA A 69 -6.38 9.42 -24.48
N ALA A 70 -6.50 8.18 -24.04
CA ALA A 70 -5.40 7.22 -24.03
C ALA A 70 -4.91 6.86 -25.45
N ALA A 71 -5.75 6.99 -26.45
CA ALA A 71 -5.41 6.74 -27.84
C ALA A 71 -4.78 7.95 -28.54
N LEU A 72 -4.89 9.16 -27.97
CA LEU A 72 -4.34 10.38 -28.53
C LEU A 72 -2.81 10.46 -28.32
N PRO A 73 -2.08 11.21 -29.14
CA PRO A 73 -0.63 11.39 -28.97
C PRO A 73 -0.27 12.01 -27.64
N GLN A 74 0.85 11.60 -27.08
CA GLN A 74 1.44 12.17 -25.86
C GLN A 74 1.78 13.66 -26.05
N THR A 75 1.75 14.41 -24.95
CA THR A 75 2.25 15.79 -24.86
C THR A 75 3.39 15.91 -23.85
N PRO A 76 4.33 16.88 -24.02
CA PRO A 76 5.42 17.09 -23.06
C PRO A 76 4.97 17.88 -21.81
N THR A 77 3.68 18.10 -21.61
CA THR A 77 3.16 18.86 -20.46
C THR A 77 3.49 18.15 -19.16
N LEU A 78 4.19 18.83 -18.26
CA LEU A 78 4.42 18.36 -16.90
C LEU A 78 3.11 18.44 -16.12
N PRO A 79 2.61 17.30 -15.56
CA PRO A 79 1.39 17.31 -14.77
C PRO A 79 1.57 18.05 -13.45
N ASN A 80 0.49 18.62 -12.95
CA ASN A 80 0.45 19.16 -11.60
C ASN A 80 -0.23 18.16 -10.62
N THR A 81 -0.20 18.48 -9.33
CA THR A 81 -0.75 17.63 -8.26
C THR A 81 -1.90 18.30 -7.51
N THR A 82 -2.45 19.39 -8.05
CA THR A 82 -3.49 20.19 -7.37
C THR A 82 -4.81 20.23 -8.15
N ASP A 83 -4.82 19.81 -9.40
CA ASP A 83 -5.99 19.83 -10.27
C ASP A 83 -7.01 18.73 -9.94
N THR A 84 -8.12 18.75 -10.63
CA THR A 84 -9.20 17.79 -10.45
C THR A 84 -8.80 16.37 -10.90
N ALA A 85 -8.00 16.25 -11.97
CA ALA A 85 -7.56 14.96 -12.49
C ALA A 85 -6.71 14.23 -11.44
N PHE A 86 -5.73 14.92 -10.83
CA PHE A 86 -4.92 14.33 -9.77
C PHE A 86 -5.73 13.98 -8.52
N LYS A 87 -6.67 14.83 -8.11
CA LYS A 87 -7.56 14.53 -6.97
C LYS A 87 -8.40 13.29 -7.20
N ASN A 88 -8.91 13.10 -8.42
CA ASN A 88 -9.67 11.91 -8.79
C ASN A 88 -8.79 10.66 -8.83
N LEU A 89 -7.56 10.77 -9.37
CA LEU A 89 -6.58 9.69 -9.32
C LEU A 89 -6.37 9.20 -7.88
N ILE A 90 -6.12 10.14 -6.96
CA ILE A 90 -5.90 9.80 -5.54
C ILE A 90 -7.15 9.22 -4.89
N HIS A 91 -8.33 9.73 -5.20
CA HIS A 91 -9.60 9.18 -4.71
C HIS A 91 -9.78 7.71 -5.13
N ASP A 92 -9.61 7.40 -6.41
CA ASP A 92 -9.81 6.06 -6.96
C ASP A 92 -8.77 5.07 -6.43
N PHE A 93 -7.51 5.52 -6.37
CA PHE A 93 -6.45 4.74 -5.74
C PHE A 93 -6.75 4.44 -4.26
N TRP A 94 -7.18 5.47 -3.49
CA TRP A 94 -7.50 5.29 -2.08
C TRP A 94 -8.68 4.32 -1.86
N LEU A 95 -9.68 4.39 -2.72
CA LEU A 95 -10.79 3.44 -2.71
C LEU A 95 -10.31 2.01 -3.00
N ALA A 96 -9.42 1.83 -3.97
CA ALA A 96 -8.83 0.52 -4.27
C ALA A 96 -8.09 -0.06 -3.07
N VAL A 97 -7.19 0.69 -2.44
CA VAL A 97 -6.39 0.17 -1.32
C VAL A 97 -7.22 -0.05 -0.05
N THR A 98 -8.22 0.77 0.23
CA THR A 98 -9.09 0.60 1.41
C THR A 98 -10.09 -0.54 1.27
N THR A 99 -10.52 -0.86 0.05
CA THR A 99 -11.39 -1.99 -0.23
C THR A 99 -10.63 -3.28 -0.53
N GLY A 100 -9.39 -3.17 -1.01
CA GLY A 100 -8.60 -4.29 -1.55
C GLY A 100 -9.05 -4.73 -2.94
N ASN A 101 -9.87 -3.91 -3.62
CA ASN A 101 -10.30 -4.15 -4.99
C ASN A 101 -9.53 -3.24 -5.96
N PRO A 102 -8.57 -3.79 -6.75
CA PRO A 102 -7.76 -2.99 -7.66
C PRO A 102 -8.57 -2.35 -8.79
N ASP A 103 -9.73 -2.90 -9.15
CA ASP A 103 -10.55 -2.37 -10.25
C ASP A 103 -11.00 -0.92 -10.02
N TYR A 104 -11.11 -0.48 -8.78
CA TYR A 104 -11.40 0.92 -8.48
C TYR A 104 -10.29 1.87 -8.94
N ALA A 105 -9.04 1.39 -8.99
CA ALA A 105 -7.92 2.19 -9.46
C ALA A 105 -7.69 2.13 -10.97
N LYS A 106 -8.48 1.36 -11.74
CA LYS A 106 -8.31 1.29 -13.21
C LYS A 106 -8.23 2.64 -13.91
N PRO A 107 -9.08 3.62 -13.56
CA PRO A 107 -9.01 4.93 -14.20
C PRO A 107 -7.78 5.75 -13.80
N ALA A 108 -7.23 5.48 -12.62
CA ALA A 108 -6.01 6.10 -12.09
C ALA A 108 -4.74 5.40 -12.57
N PHE A 109 -4.87 4.19 -13.13
CA PHE A 109 -3.75 3.39 -13.61
C PHE A 109 -3.39 3.75 -15.05
N PHE A 110 -2.10 3.64 -15.41
CA PHE A 110 -1.63 4.03 -16.74
C PHE A 110 -2.33 3.23 -17.83
N PRO A 111 -3.03 3.91 -18.76
CA PRO A 111 -3.90 3.22 -19.71
C PRO A 111 -3.13 2.32 -20.68
N GLU A 112 -3.65 1.12 -20.93
CA GLU A 112 -3.05 0.15 -21.86
C GLU A 112 -2.77 0.75 -23.25
N LYS A 113 -3.72 1.51 -23.80
CA LYS A 113 -3.57 2.16 -25.12
C LYS A 113 -2.43 3.19 -25.15
N ALA A 114 -2.24 3.93 -24.04
CA ALA A 114 -1.11 4.83 -23.89
C ALA A 114 0.20 4.05 -23.78
N TYR A 115 0.20 2.97 -22.98
CA TYR A 115 1.36 2.10 -22.83
C TYR A 115 1.83 1.48 -24.16
N GLN A 116 0.91 1.01 -24.99
CA GLN A 116 1.21 0.50 -26.34
C GLN A 116 1.87 1.55 -27.25
N GLN A 117 1.52 2.84 -27.06
CA GLN A 117 2.19 3.92 -27.76
C GLN A 117 3.60 4.20 -27.21
N VAL A 118 3.79 4.06 -25.91
CA VAL A 118 5.06 4.38 -25.24
C VAL A 118 6.12 3.32 -25.54
N LYS A 119 5.81 2.04 -25.46
CA LYS A 119 6.79 0.96 -25.44
C LYS A 119 7.20 0.45 -26.82
N ALA A 120 8.51 0.29 -27.00
CA ALA A 120 9.16 -0.32 -28.17
C ALA A 120 9.53 -1.79 -27.87
N ILE A 121 8.57 -2.59 -27.44
CA ILE A 121 8.70 -4.02 -27.18
C ILE A 121 7.75 -4.82 -28.06
N SER A 122 7.95 -6.13 -28.18
CA SER A 122 7.22 -6.97 -29.12
C SER A 122 5.72 -7.08 -28.79
N ASP A 123 5.39 -7.21 -27.51
CA ASP A 123 4.00 -7.33 -27.04
C ASP A 123 3.74 -6.40 -25.85
N PRO A 124 3.48 -5.10 -26.10
CA PRO A 124 3.22 -4.16 -25.03
C PRO A 124 1.88 -4.37 -24.35
N ALA A 125 0.90 -5.02 -24.99
CA ALA A 125 -0.39 -5.31 -24.34
C ALA A 125 -0.23 -6.41 -23.30
N TYR A 126 0.47 -7.48 -23.64
CA TYR A 126 0.77 -8.56 -22.71
C TYR A 126 1.63 -8.08 -21.53
N ASP A 127 2.68 -7.29 -21.79
CA ASP A 127 3.54 -6.71 -20.76
C ASP A 127 2.76 -5.76 -19.83
N TRP A 128 1.85 -4.94 -20.39
CA TRP A 128 0.98 -4.10 -19.58
C TRP A 128 0.10 -4.94 -18.64
N GLN A 129 -0.52 -6.01 -19.16
CA GLN A 129 -1.39 -6.85 -18.36
C GLN A 129 -0.62 -7.57 -17.26
N THR A 130 0.48 -8.25 -17.61
CA THR A 130 1.14 -9.19 -16.68
C THR A 130 2.11 -8.51 -15.73
N ARG A 131 2.93 -7.57 -16.22
CA ARG A 131 3.96 -6.91 -15.42
C ARG A 131 3.47 -5.64 -14.74
N LEU A 132 2.51 -4.91 -15.33
CA LEU A 132 2.02 -3.69 -14.70
C LEU A 132 0.73 -3.94 -13.92
N TRP A 133 -0.33 -4.34 -14.60
CA TRP A 133 -1.65 -4.45 -13.98
C TRP A 133 -1.76 -5.58 -12.94
N ASP A 134 -1.32 -6.79 -13.29
CA ASP A 134 -1.44 -7.94 -12.37
C ASP A 134 -0.57 -7.74 -11.13
N GLU A 135 0.65 -7.18 -11.29
CA GLU A 135 1.51 -6.83 -10.16
C GLU A 135 0.90 -5.73 -9.29
N PHE A 136 0.38 -4.66 -9.90
CA PHE A 136 -0.32 -3.61 -9.18
C PHE A 136 -1.53 -4.16 -8.39
N ALA A 137 -2.29 -5.08 -8.99
CA ALA A 137 -3.41 -5.71 -8.31
C ALA A 137 -2.99 -6.54 -7.08
N LEU A 138 -1.85 -7.21 -7.15
CA LEU A 138 -1.26 -7.90 -6.00
C LEU A 138 -0.83 -6.91 -4.91
N ASP A 139 -0.20 -5.80 -5.30
CA ASP A 139 0.25 -4.75 -4.37
C ASP A 139 -0.92 -4.10 -3.63
N VAL A 140 -2.02 -3.78 -4.32
CA VAL A 140 -3.26 -3.28 -3.70
C VAL A 140 -3.77 -4.25 -2.63
N LYS A 141 -3.75 -5.55 -2.91
CA LYS A 141 -4.15 -6.59 -1.95
C LYS A 141 -3.19 -6.66 -0.76
N ALA A 142 -1.89 -6.47 -0.99
CA ALA A 142 -0.88 -6.44 0.07
C ALA A 142 -0.97 -5.19 0.96
N VAL A 143 -1.28 -4.03 0.38
CA VAL A 143 -1.48 -2.77 1.13
C VAL A 143 -2.75 -2.80 1.97
N ARG A 144 -3.79 -3.51 1.52
CA ARG A 144 -5.11 -3.55 2.16
C ARG A 144 -5.08 -3.88 3.67
N PRO A 145 -4.41 -4.94 4.17
CA PRO A 145 -4.34 -5.24 5.60
C PRO A 145 -3.58 -4.19 6.40
N LEU A 146 -2.60 -3.53 5.79
CA LEU A 146 -1.84 -2.45 6.41
C LEU A 146 -2.70 -1.21 6.65
N VAL A 147 -3.45 -0.78 5.63
CA VAL A 147 -4.30 0.41 5.67
C VAL A 147 -5.58 0.15 6.46
N GLY A 148 -6.30 -0.92 6.17
CA GLY A 148 -7.61 -1.17 6.79
C GLY A 148 -8.75 -0.38 6.13
N ARG A 149 -10.00 -0.70 6.49
CA ARG A 149 -11.19 -0.04 5.92
C ARG A 149 -11.42 1.35 6.51
N ASP A 150 -11.02 1.53 7.76
CA ASP A 150 -11.35 2.71 8.56
C ASP A 150 -10.23 3.75 8.54
N ALA A 151 -9.20 3.52 7.72
CA ALA A 151 -8.12 4.48 7.58
C ALA A 151 -8.60 5.74 6.86
N ARG A 152 -8.08 6.87 7.30
CA ARG A 152 -8.32 8.19 6.72
C ARG A 152 -7.09 8.65 5.96
N LEU A 153 -7.22 8.89 4.68
CA LEU A 153 -6.16 9.51 3.89
C LEU A 153 -5.91 10.94 4.41
N LEU A 154 -4.67 11.26 4.70
CA LEU A 154 -4.24 12.60 5.09
C LEU A 154 -3.74 13.40 3.89
N LYS A 155 -2.81 12.80 3.13
CA LYS A 155 -2.25 13.41 1.91
C LYS A 155 -1.49 12.38 1.07
N VAL A 156 -1.28 12.72 -0.19
CA VAL A 156 -0.26 12.10 -1.03
C VAL A 156 0.78 13.17 -1.36
N VAL A 157 2.04 12.87 -1.11
CA VAL A 157 3.16 13.76 -1.39
C VAL A 157 3.87 13.26 -2.63
N VAL A 158 3.81 14.02 -3.71
CA VAL A 158 4.54 13.76 -4.94
C VAL A 158 5.80 14.62 -4.92
N PRO A 159 7.00 14.01 -4.90
CA PRO A 159 8.25 14.75 -4.78
C PRO A 159 8.66 15.32 -6.14
N GLY A 160 8.06 16.44 -6.53
CA GLY A 160 8.23 17.07 -7.84
C GLY A 160 9.69 17.40 -8.20
N GLN A 161 10.58 17.58 -7.20
CA GLN A 161 12.01 17.76 -7.42
C GLN A 161 12.70 16.54 -8.05
N TYR A 162 12.06 15.37 -8.02
CA TYR A 162 12.53 14.14 -8.66
C TYR A 162 11.79 13.82 -9.96
N ALA A 163 10.89 14.71 -10.40
CA ALA A 163 10.24 14.55 -11.70
C ALA A 163 11.27 14.73 -12.82
N ILE A 164 11.40 13.72 -13.67
CA ILE A 164 12.32 13.72 -14.80
C ILE A 164 11.57 13.41 -16.11
N TRP A 165 12.03 14.00 -17.18
CA TRP A 165 11.59 13.60 -18.51
C TRP A 165 12.39 12.39 -18.98
N VAL A 166 11.73 11.26 -19.16
CA VAL A 166 12.32 10.05 -19.75
C VAL A 166 12.17 10.15 -21.27
N PRO A 167 13.27 10.35 -22.02
CA PRO A 167 13.18 10.59 -23.46
C PRO A 167 12.88 9.30 -24.26
N PRO A 168 12.49 9.43 -25.54
CA PRO A 168 12.51 8.31 -26.46
C PRO A 168 13.89 7.64 -26.50
N GLY A 169 13.92 6.32 -26.63
CA GLY A 169 15.14 5.50 -26.60
C GLY A 169 15.55 5.04 -25.19
N ALA A 170 15.16 5.75 -24.14
CA ALA A 170 15.38 5.28 -22.76
C ALA A 170 14.31 4.25 -22.37
N CYS A 171 14.67 3.24 -21.54
CA CYS A 171 13.73 2.27 -20.96
C CYS A 171 12.84 1.54 -21.98
N TYR A 172 13.35 1.30 -23.18
CA TYR A 172 12.58 0.75 -24.32
C TYR A 172 11.36 1.60 -24.69
N ASN A 173 11.48 2.93 -24.56
CA ASN A 173 10.40 3.84 -24.95
C ASN A 173 10.61 4.38 -26.37
N LYS A 174 9.55 4.44 -27.15
CA LYS A 174 9.51 5.17 -28.45
C LYS A 174 8.91 6.56 -28.32
N ILE A 175 8.27 6.85 -27.19
CA ILE A 175 7.71 8.17 -26.85
C ILE A 175 8.13 8.52 -25.42
N GLY A 176 8.51 9.79 -25.17
CA GLY A 176 8.89 10.27 -23.86
C GLY A 176 7.69 10.52 -22.94
N TYR A 177 7.96 10.57 -21.63
CA TYR A 177 7.00 10.92 -20.59
C TYR A 177 7.71 11.50 -19.37
N TRP A 178 6.98 12.25 -18.54
CA TRP A 178 7.44 12.59 -17.21
C TRP A 178 7.29 11.40 -16.27
N HIS A 179 8.32 11.15 -15.48
CA HIS A 179 8.35 10.14 -14.43
C HIS A 179 8.67 10.79 -13.10
N VAL A 180 7.93 10.42 -12.06
CA VAL A 180 8.25 10.79 -10.68
C VAL A 180 8.23 9.54 -9.80
N PRO A 181 9.38 9.18 -9.21
CA PRO A 181 9.49 8.05 -8.29
C PRO A 181 9.17 8.45 -6.86
N GLY A 182 8.84 7.47 -6.04
CA GLY A 182 8.80 7.60 -4.59
C GLY A 182 7.78 8.59 -4.05
N ALA A 183 6.59 8.68 -4.68
CA ALA A 183 5.48 9.41 -4.07
C ALA A 183 5.06 8.73 -2.76
N ARG A 184 4.54 9.50 -1.79
CA ARG A 184 4.27 9.02 -0.44
C ARG A 184 2.82 9.19 -0.05
N VAL A 185 2.16 8.09 0.30
CA VAL A 185 0.80 8.08 0.86
C VAL A 185 0.88 8.18 2.37
N VAL A 186 0.29 9.23 2.94
CA VAL A 186 0.22 9.44 4.39
C VAL A 186 -1.23 9.29 4.83
N TYR A 187 -1.47 8.44 5.80
CA TYR A 187 -2.80 8.12 6.29
C TYR A 187 -2.82 7.96 7.81
N GLU A 188 -4.00 7.99 8.38
CA GLU A 188 -4.24 7.73 9.80
C GLU A 188 -5.07 6.46 9.97
N ARG A 189 -4.69 5.62 10.91
CA ARG A 189 -5.46 4.45 11.34
C ARG A 189 -5.42 4.33 12.85
N GLY A 190 -6.59 4.33 13.49
CA GLY A 190 -6.69 4.26 14.94
C GLY A 190 -5.98 5.41 15.66
N GLY A 191 -6.03 6.64 15.11
CA GLY A 191 -5.36 7.82 15.67
C GLY A 191 -3.84 7.86 15.44
N VAL A 192 -3.27 6.88 14.73
CA VAL A 192 -1.83 6.80 14.44
C VAL A 192 -1.55 7.11 12.99
N THR A 193 -0.69 8.10 12.75
CA THR A 193 -0.19 8.41 11.41
C THR A 193 0.78 7.33 10.92
N ARG A 194 0.61 6.90 9.69
CA ARG A 194 1.43 5.92 8.98
C ARG A 194 1.60 6.34 7.53
N SER A 195 2.50 5.66 6.83
CA SER A 195 2.69 5.92 5.41
C SER A 195 3.23 4.70 4.66
N PHE A 196 3.09 4.71 3.34
CA PHE A 196 3.75 3.80 2.41
C PHE A 196 4.05 4.52 1.09
N GLY A 197 4.94 3.96 0.28
CA GLY A 197 5.37 4.52 -0.98
C GLY A 197 4.44 4.18 -2.15
N ILE A 198 4.51 4.98 -3.20
CA ILE A 198 4.12 4.65 -4.57
C ILE A 198 5.41 4.72 -5.38
N THR A 199 5.86 3.58 -5.87
CA THR A 199 7.17 3.47 -6.52
C THR A 199 7.27 4.32 -7.78
N SER A 200 6.18 4.44 -8.57
CA SER A 200 6.23 5.17 -9.84
C SER A 200 4.90 5.77 -10.25
N LEU A 201 4.95 7.06 -10.59
CA LEU A 201 3.93 7.75 -11.38
C LEU A 201 4.55 8.17 -12.71
N ILE A 202 3.78 8.07 -13.81
CA ILE A 202 4.17 8.59 -15.11
C ILE A 202 3.08 9.45 -15.73
N SER A 203 3.47 10.33 -16.66
CA SER A 203 2.54 11.24 -17.29
C SER A 203 1.94 10.69 -18.58
N TRP A 204 0.70 11.06 -18.84
CA TRP A 204 0.09 10.99 -20.16
C TRP A 204 -0.75 12.23 -20.40
N ARG A 205 -0.39 13.00 -21.40
CA ARG A 205 -1.12 14.20 -21.85
C ARG A 205 -1.37 15.24 -20.76
N GLY A 206 -0.42 15.41 -19.86
CA GLY A 206 -0.52 16.40 -18.78
C GLY A 206 -1.17 15.89 -17.48
N ASP A 207 -1.56 14.61 -17.43
CA ASP A 207 -2.07 13.97 -16.22
C ASP A 207 -1.09 12.94 -15.67
N TRP A 208 -1.05 12.77 -14.34
CA TRP A 208 -0.35 11.69 -13.68
C TRP A 208 -1.14 10.39 -13.70
N TYR A 209 -0.44 9.26 -13.76
CA TYR A 209 -1.01 7.91 -13.66
C TYR A 209 -0.13 7.03 -12.79
N LEU A 210 -0.75 6.11 -12.05
CA LEU A 210 -0.07 5.04 -11.34
C LEU A 210 0.49 4.02 -12.33
N VAL A 211 1.70 3.54 -12.07
CA VAL A 211 2.31 2.45 -12.84
C VAL A 211 2.78 1.34 -11.92
N HIS A 212 3.58 1.66 -10.90
CA HIS A 212 4.04 0.70 -9.91
C HIS A 212 3.73 1.19 -8.51
N LEU A 213 3.00 0.39 -7.75
CA LEU A 213 2.75 0.62 -6.33
C LEU A 213 3.90 0.05 -5.49
N GLY A 214 4.30 -1.19 -5.74
CA GLY A 214 5.46 -1.83 -5.15
C GLY A 214 6.69 -1.84 -6.07
N ALA A 215 7.72 -2.57 -5.70
CA ALA A 215 8.98 -2.66 -6.43
C ALA A 215 8.81 -3.17 -7.87
N TYR A 216 9.64 -2.65 -8.78
CA TYR A 216 9.65 -3.03 -10.20
C TYR A 216 10.01 -4.49 -10.47
N SER A 217 10.91 -5.04 -9.65
CA SER A 217 11.41 -6.39 -9.80
C SER A 217 11.00 -7.22 -8.60
N ARG A 218 10.45 -8.38 -8.89
CA ARG A 218 10.06 -9.35 -7.87
C ARG A 218 10.36 -10.76 -8.34
N ASN A 219 10.77 -11.61 -7.40
CA ASN A 219 11.16 -13.00 -7.72
C ASN A 219 9.97 -13.96 -7.77
N ALA A 220 8.78 -13.50 -7.42
CA ALA A 220 7.54 -14.28 -7.39
C ALA A 220 6.34 -13.37 -7.59
N PRO A 221 5.17 -13.88 -8.02
CA PRO A 221 3.93 -13.11 -8.16
C PRO A 221 3.30 -12.83 -6.79
N VAL A 222 3.98 -12.03 -5.97
CA VAL A 222 3.53 -11.61 -4.64
C VAL A 222 3.34 -10.10 -4.59
N GLY A 223 2.36 -9.64 -3.83
CA GLY A 223 2.17 -8.21 -3.60
C GLY A 223 3.23 -7.64 -2.66
N ILE A 224 3.72 -6.46 -2.99
CA ILE A 224 4.75 -5.74 -2.24
C ILE A 224 4.16 -4.42 -1.76
N VAL A 225 4.38 -4.10 -0.47
CA VAL A 225 4.13 -2.76 0.07
C VAL A 225 5.45 -2.00 0.03
N ASP A 226 5.49 -0.93 -0.74
CA ASP A 226 6.69 -0.11 -0.86
C ASP A 226 6.92 0.69 0.43
N ASP A 227 8.08 0.52 1.04
CA ASP A 227 8.61 1.27 2.18
C ASP A 227 7.55 1.69 3.23
N PRO A 228 6.85 0.73 3.90
CA PRO A 228 5.88 1.07 4.93
C PRO A 228 6.57 1.64 6.17
N GLN A 229 6.13 2.85 6.63
CA GLN A 229 6.77 3.57 7.73
C GLN A 229 5.77 3.97 8.81
N PRO A 230 6.19 4.01 10.09
CA PRO A 230 5.50 4.77 11.10
C PRO A 230 5.63 6.28 10.79
N GLY A 231 4.55 7.06 11.06
CA GLY A 231 4.54 8.48 10.76
C GLY A 231 4.44 8.81 9.26
N PRO A 232 4.75 10.07 8.88
CA PRO A 232 4.57 10.54 7.50
C PRO A 232 5.59 9.98 6.50
N GLY A 233 6.69 9.42 6.96
CA GLY A 233 7.78 8.96 6.10
C GLY A 233 8.43 10.07 5.27
N VAL A 234 9.35 9.68 4.40
CA VAL A 234 10.07 10.60 3.49
C VAL A 234 9.76 10.21 2.05
N PRO A 235 9.30 11.16 1.17
CA PRO A 235 9.13 10.88 -0.25
C PRO A 235 10.48 10.74 -0.95
N GLY A 236 10.55 9.90 -1.98
CA GLY A 236 11.79 9.45 -2.63
C GLY A 236 12.25 8.13 -2.05
N PRO A 237 13.35 7.54 -2.45
CA PRO A 237 14.40 7.99 -3.34
C PRO A 237 13.99 8.01 -4.82
N PRO A 238 14.78 8.68 -5.66
CA PRO A 238 14.59 8.58 -7.10
C PRO A 238 14.80 7.13 -7.54
N GLY A 239 13.80 6.55 -8.16
CA GLY A 239 13.93 5.29 -8.88
C GLY A 239 14.36 5.56 -10.32
N GLY A 240 15.00 4.60 -10.94
CA GLY A 240 15.26 4.60 -12.37
C GLY A 240 14.18 3.83 -13.13
N CYS A 241 14.30 3.79 -14.42
CA CYS A 241 13.61 2.77 -15.21
C CYS A 241 14.38 1.47 -15.22
#